data_d743f23c37e8691ac9a7579b671a98ca
#
_entry.id   d743f23c37e8691ac9a7579b671a98ca
#
_cell.length_a   1.000
_cell.length_b   1.000
_cell.length_c   1.000
_cell.angle_alpha   90.00
_cell.angle_beta   90.00
_cell.angle_gamma   90.00
#
_symmetry.space_group_name_H-M   'P 1'
#
loop_
_entity.id
_entity.type
_entity.pdbx_description
1 polymer ?
#
loop_
_entity_poly.entity_id
_entity_poly.type
_entity_poly.pdbx_seq_one_letter_code
_entity_poly.pdbx_strand_id
1 'polypeptide(L)'
;MALVFSVKGYAMNSEKKNPLFSLLNQLGQLILLSILWTICSLPVITIGASTAALYYTVVKVLRRHQDSLFAAFFREFRNNFLQSLNINMVFLCYFGILAYFAIPRLSATQSGADIGFYALVGLAILGALPLSFVYPAISRFYHKGGALVRFLMMVIGKHLHIVLGCALLLAAGILLVLSNPAALLFVPGVVCYVQSLLLEPVFRKYSAAD
;
A
#
# COMPACT_ATOMS: atom_id res chain seq x y z
N MET A 1 -12.00 24.69 30.87
CA MET A 1 -12.29 23.37 30.29
C MET A 1 -13.52 23.36 29.35
N ALA A 2 -14.60 24.09 29.65
CA ALA A 2 -15.80 24.18 28.78
C ALA A 2 -15.58 24.87 27.42
N LEU A 3 -14.71 25.89 27.34
CA LEU A 3 -14.40 26.62 26.10
C LEU A 3 -13.71 25.76 25.04
N VAL A 4 -12.83 24.82 25.44
CA VAL A 4 -12.13 23.91 24.52
C VAL A 4 -13.09 22.88 23.91
N PHE A 5 -14.10 22.43 24.67
CA PHE A 5 -15.16 21.56 24.15
C PHE A 5 -16.11 22.29 23.20
N SER A 6 -16.41 23.56 23.44
CA SER A 6 -17.28 24.39 22.59
C SER A 6 -16.61 24.66 21.23
N VAL A 7 -15.31 25.00 21.22
CA VAL A 7 -14.56 25.24 19.97
C VAL A 7 -14.42 23.95 19.14
N LYS A 8 -14.20 22.80 19.78
CA LYS A 8 -14.15 21.51 19.12
C LYS A 8 -15.50 21.07 18.53
N GLY A 9 -16.61 21.39 19.21
CA GLY A 9 -17.96 21.17 18.70
C GLY A 9 -18.33 22.09 17.53
N TYR A 10 -17.89 23.34 17.54
CA TYR A 10 -18.09 24.28 16.44
C TYR A 10 -17.27 23.92 15.21
N ALA A 11 -16.01 23.52 15.38
CA ALA A 11 -15.16 23.03 14.29
C ALA A 11 -15.74 21.77 13.63
N MET A 12 -16.20 20.79 14.42
CA MET A 12 -16.84 19.58 13.90
C MET A 12 -18.18 19.85 13.17
N ASN A 13 -18.90 20.89 13.56
CA ASN A 13 -20.18 21.22 12.93
C ASN A 13 -20.01 22.08 11.66
N SER A 14 -18.91 22.84 11.54
CA SER A 14 -18.57 23.57 10.33
C SER A 14 -17.99 22.68 9.23
N GLU A 15 -17.28 21.59 9.60
CA GLU A 15 -16.76 20.59 8.63
C GLU A 15 -17.88 19.89 7.85
N LYS A 16 -19.04 19.65 8.47
CA LYS A 16 -20.20 19.06 7.78
C LYS A 16 -20.90 19.99 6.78
N LYS A 17 -20.63 21.29 6.82
CA LYS A 17 -21.33 22.30 5.98
C LYS A 17 -20.60 22.67 4.68
N ASN A 18 -19.29 22.46 4.59
CA ASN A 18 -18.53 22.82 3.39
C ASN A 18 -17.79 21.62 2.81
N PRO A 19 -18.28 21.06 1.68
CA PRO A 19 -17.62 19.90 1.05
C PRO A 19 -16.16 20.20 0.62
N LEU A 20 -15.87 21.48 0.29
CA LEU A 20 -14.52 21.93 -0.07
C LEU A 20 -13.55 21.80 1.12
N PHE A 21 -13.98 22.23 2.31
CA PHE A 21 -13.15 22.14 3.52
C PHE A 21 -12.86 20.68 3.92
N SER A 22 -13.85 19.80 3.77
CA SER A 22 -13.68 18.35 3.99
C SER A 22 -12.65 17.75 3.02
N LEU A 23 -12.70 18.12 1.74
CA LEU A 23 -11.73 17.68 0.74
C LEU A 23 -10.32 18.18 1.04
N LEU A 24 -10.16 19.46 1.39
CA LEU A 24 -8.86 20.03 1.75
C LEU A 24 -8.25 19.33 2.98
N ASN A 25 -9.07 19.04 3.99
CA ASN A 25 -8.63 18.31 5.17
C ASN A 25 -8.19 16.87 4.83
N GLN A 26 -8.94 16.16 3.98
CA GLN A 26 -8.56 14.82 3.51
C GLN A 26 -7.25 14.84 2.71
N LEU A 27 -7.07 15.83 1.82
CA LEU A 27 -5.82 15.99 1.08
C LEU A 27 -4.64 16.28 2.01
N GLY A 28 -4.80 17.17 3.00
CA GLY A 28 -3.79 17.41 4.02
C GLY A 28 -3.41 16.14 4.79
N GLN A 29 -4.39 15.34 5.18
CA GLN A 29 -4.15 14.06 5.86
C GLN A 29 -3.43 13.04 4.95
N LEU A 30 -3.73 12.99 3.65
CA LEU A 30 -3.03 12.13 2.69
C LEU A 30 -1.57 12.55 2.51
N ILE A 31 -1.30 13.85 2.45
CA ILE A 31 0.08 14.38 2.38
C ILE A 31 0.86 14.00 3.64
N LEU A 32 0.28 14.22 4.83
CA LEU A 32 0.91 13.85 6.09
C LEU A 32 1.21 12.34 6.17
N LEU A 33 0.28 11.51 5.72
CA LEU A 33 0.47 10.06 5.67
C LEU A 33 1.56 9.64 4.68
N SER A 34 1.65 10.31 3.52
CA SER A 34 2.71 10.06 2.54
C SER A 34 4.09 10.43 3.10
N ILE A 35 4.21 11.56 3.79
CA ILE A 35 5.45 11.97 4.45
C ILE A 35 5.84 10.94 5.53
N LEU A 36 4.88 10.54 6.36
CA LEU A 36 5.11 9.56 7.42
C LEU A 36 5.55 8.21 6.84
N TRP A 37 4.89 7.76 5.77
CA TRP A 37 5.27 6.56 5.03
C TRP A 37 6.69 6.68 4.46
N THR A 38 7.02 7.80 3.83
CA THR A 38 8.36 8.04 3.25
C THR A 38 9.45 7.97 4.30
N ILE A 39 9.27 8.63 5.45
CA ILE A 39 10.25 8.61 6.55
C ILE A 39 10.41 7.20 7.09
N CYS A 40 9.31 6.49 7.36
CA CYS A 40 9.35 5.12 7.89
C CYS A 40 9.81 4.08 6.86
N SER A 41 9.82 4.40 5.57
CA SER A 41 10.28 3.53 4.48
C SER A 41 11.73 3.77 4.06
N LEU A 42 12.43 4.75 4.67
CA LEU A 42 13.86 4.99 4.40
C LEU A 42 14.72 3.71 4.54
N PRO A 43 14.56 2.89 5.59
CA PRO A 43 15.11 1.55 5.56
C PRO A 43 14.24 0.68 4.64
N VAL A 44 14.82 0.17 3.55
CA VAL A 44 14.10 -0.67 2.56
C VAL A 44 13.38 -1.86 3.20
N ILE A 45 13.93 -2.38 4.29
CA ILE A 45 13.36 -3.50 5.05
C ILE A 45 12.02 -3.16 5.74
N THR A 46 11.73 -1.89 5.98
CA THR A 46 10.51 -1.44 6.68
C THR A 46 9.39 -1.00 5.73
N ILE A 47 9.61 -1.00 4.41
CA ILE A 47 8.62 -0.60 3.40
C ILE A 47 7.30 -1.36 3.57
N GLY A 48 7.36 -2.67 3.84
CA GLY A 48 6.18 -3.50 4.04
C GLY A 48 5.35 -3.08 5.24
N ALA A 49 6.00 -2.84 6.39
CA ALA A 49 5.31 -2.39 7.61
C ALA A 49 4.71 -0.99 7.45
N SER A 50 5.45 -0.08 6.79
CA SER A 50 4.98 1.27 6.48
C SER A 50 3.77 1.24 5.55
N THR A 51 3.76 0.35 4.53
CA THR A 51 2.66 0.21 3.58
C THR A 51 1.42 -0.39 4.24
N ALA A 52 1.57 -1.40 5.10
CA ALA A 52 0.46 -1.96 5.87
C ALA A 52 -0.15 -0.92 6.82
N ALA A 53 0.70 -0.14 7.52
CA ALA A 53 0.26 0.93 8.40
C ALA A 53 -0.43 2.07 7.64
N LEU A 54 0.09 2.46 6.47
CA LEU A 54 -0.51 3.45 5.59
C LEU A 54 -1.92 3.02 5.18
N TYR A 55 -2.08 1.80 4.68
CA TYR A 55 -3.38 1.27 4.24
C TYR A 55 -4.40 1.25 5.39
N TYR A 56 -4.02 0.71 6.55
CA TYR A 56 -4.89 0.69 7.72
C TYR A 56 -5.35 2.10 8.11
N THR A 57 -4.41 3.05 8.17
CA THR A 57 -4.71 4.42 8.58
C THR A 57 -5.61 5.12 7.56
N VAL A 58 -5.39 4.92 6.27
CA VAL A 58 -6.27 5.44 5.22
C VAL A 58 -7.69 4.91 5.39
N VAL A 59 -7.87 3.61 5.61
CA VAL A 59 -9.20 3.01 5.78
C VAL A 59 -9.87 3.45 7.08
N LYS A 60 -9.16 3.42 8.19
CA LYS A 60 -9.73 3.72 9.53
C LYS A 60 -9.95 5.21 9.76
N VAL A 61 -8.98 6.04 9.40
CA VAL A 61 -9.01 7.49 9.71
C VAL A 61 -9.72 8.26 8.60
N LEU A 62 -9.28 8.13 7.34
CA LEU A 62 -9.86 8.92 6.26
C LEU A 62 -11.26 8.46 5.87
N ARG A 63 -11.50 7.14 5.77
CA ARG A 63 -12.78 6.62 5.28
C ARG A 63 -13.81 6.39 6.39
N ARG A 64 -13.37 6.03 7.61
CA ARG A 64 -14.28 5.72 8.73
C ARG A 64 -14.28 6.76 9.85
N HIS A 65 -13.37 7.74 9.81
CA HIS A 65 -13.20 8.80 10.83
C HIS A 65 -13.04 8.26 12.27
N GLN A 66 -12.32 7.13 12.40
CA GLN A 66 -12.20 6.35 13.64
C GLN A 66 -10.82 6.44 14.19
N ASP A 67 -10.23 7.19 14.84
CA ASP A 67 -8.87 7.21 15.41
C ASP A 67 -8.08 8.49 15.06
N SER A 68 -7.00 8.72 15.82
CA SER A 68 -6.03 9.74 15.47
C SER A 68 -5.03 9.19 14.45
N LEU A 69 -4.67 9.99 13.45
CA LEU A 69 -3.82 9.61 12.31
C LEU A 69 -2.49 9.02 12.76
N PHE A 70 -1.75 9.74 13.62
CA PHE A 70 -0.43 9.30 14.08
C PHE A 70 -0.51 8.04 14.94
N ALA A 71 -1.44 8.00 15.91
CA ALA A 71 -1.56 6.84 16.78
C ALA A 71 -1.98 5.58 16.02
N ALA A 72 -2.87 5.70 15.03
CA ALA A 72 -3.28 4.58 14.19
C ALA A 72 -2.10 4.06 13.35
N PHE A 73 -1.33 4.97 12.71
CA PHE A 73 -0.20 4.59 11.89
C PHE A 73 0.89 3.87 12.69
N PHE A 74 1.38 4.45 13.78
CA PHE A 74 2.46 3.84 14.57
C PHE A 74 2.04 2.57 15.28
N ARG A 75 0.78 2.46 15.72
CA ARG A 75 0.24 1.23 16.28
C ARG A 75 0.29 0.10 15.26
N GLU A 76 -0.21 0.34 14.03
CA GLU A 76 -0.20 -0.67 12.98
C GLU A 76 1.19 -0.97 12.44
N PHE A 77 2.03 0.03 12.31
CA PHE A 77 3.43 -0.16 11.94
C PHE A 77 4.12 -1.15 12.90
N ARG A 78 3.95 -0.95 14.21
CA ARG A 78 4.53 -1.84 15.22
C ARG A 78 3.90 -3.24 15.22
N ASN A 79 2.57 -3.33 15.09
CA ASN A 79 1.86 -4.60 15.13
C ASN A 79 2.23 -5.52 13.95
N ASN A 80 2.39 -4.95 12.76
CA ASN A 80 2.69 -5.70 11.55
C ASN A 80 4.18 -5.77 11.22
N PHE A 81 5.05 -5.17 12.05
CA PHE A 81 6.47 -5.02 11.75
C PHE A 81 7.16 -6.33 11.41
N LEU A 82 7.14 -7.31 12.31
CA LEU A 82 7.81 -8.60 12.12
C LEU A 82 7.23 -9.42 10.96
N GLN A 83 5.90 -9.41 10.81
CA GLN A 83 5.25 -10.15 9.73
C GLN A 83 5.58 -9.53 8.38
N SER A 84 5.51 -8.21 8.27
CA SER A 84 5.86 -7.48 7.04
C SER A 84 7.33 -7.60 6.70
N LEU A 85 8.21 -7.62 7.70
CA LEU A 85 9.66 -7.79 7.51
C LEU A 85 9.97 -9.15 6.87
N ASN A 86 9.39 -10.24 7.39
CA ASN A 86 9.58 -11.58 6.83
C ASN A 86 9.12 -11.65 5.36
N ILE A 87 7.94 -11.08 5.06
CA ILE A 87 7.40 -11.06 3.70
C ILE A 87 8.30 -10.20 2.79
N ASN A 88 8.73 -9.04 3.27
CA ASN A 88 9.62 -8.15 2.51
C ASN A 88 10.96 -8.83 2.17
N MET A 89 11.53 -9.60 3.12
CA MET A 89 12.73 -10.41 2.87
C MET A 89 12.54 -11.44 1.76
N VAL A 90 11.40 -12.15 1.75
CA VAL A 90 11.07 -13.11 0.69
C VAL A 90 11.01 -12.41 -0.67
N PHE A 91 10.33 -11.26 -0.76
CA PHE A 91 10.27 -10.50 -2.01
C PHE A 91 11.62 -9.91 -2.42
N LEU A 92 12.42 -9.42 -1.47
CA LEU A 92 13.77 -8.93 -1.74
C LEU A 92 14.67 -10.03 -2.31
N CYS A 93 14.64 -11.23 -1.74
CA CYS A 93 15.36 -12.38 -2.27
C CYS A 93 14.85 -12.76 -3.67
N TYR A 94 13.53 -12.81 -3.86
CA TYR A 94 12.93 -13.14 -5.15
C TYR A 94 13.35 -12.16 -6.25
N PHE A 95 13.15 -10.86 -6.05
CA PHE A 95 13.51 -9.85 -7.03
C PHE A 95 15.04 -9.70 -7.17
N GLY A 96 15.82 -9.91 -6.10
CA GLY A 96 17.27 -9.93 -6.15
C GLY A 96 17.81 -11.05 -7.03
N ILE A 97 17.26 -12.26 -6.94
CA ILE A 97 17.62 -13.38 -7.81
C ILE A 97 17.24 -13.06 -9.28
N LEU A 98 16.04 -12.54 -9.51
CA LEU A 98 15.63 -12.14 -10.86
C LEU A 98 16.54 -11.06 -11.45
N ALA A 99 16.90 -10.05 -10.67
CA ALA A 99 17.80 -8.99 -11.09
C ALA A 99 19.21 -9.53 -11.41
N TYR A 100 19.73 -10.45 -10.58
CA TYR A 100 21.03 -11.08 -10.82
C TYR A 100 21.11 -11.77 -12.19
N PHE A 101 20.04 -12.45 -12.60
CA PHE A 101 19.97 -13.09 -13.92
C PHE A 101 19.58 -12.12 -15.06
N ALA A 102 18.87 -11.03 -14.78
CA ALA A 102 18.42 -10.09 -15.79
C ALA A 102 19.49 -9.06 -16.19
N ILE A 103 20.27 -8.55 -15.23
CA ILE A 103 21.27 -7.50 -15.48
C ILE A 103 22.30 -7.89 -16.54
N PRO A 104 22.94 -9.09 -16.51
CA PRO A 104 23.90 -9.47 -17.54
C PRO A 104 23.29 -9.59 -18.94
N ARG A 105 22.01 -10.02 -19.02
CA ARG A 105 21.29 -10.12 -20.29
C ARG A 105 20.93 -8.76 -20.86
N LEU A 106 20.58 -7.81 -20.02
CA LEU A 106 20.29 -6.44 -20.43
C LEU A 106 21.54 -5.75 -21.01
N SER A 107 22.71 -5.97 -20.41
CA SER A 107 23.99 -5.41 -20.89
C SER A 107 24.54 -6.12 -22.13
N ALA A 108 24.21 -7.39 -22.35
CA ALA A 108 24.62 -8.15 -23.53
C ALA A 108 23.76 -7.87 -24.78
N THR A 109 22.63 -7.15 -24.64
CA THR A 109 21.60 -6.96 -25.68
C THR A 109 21.99 -5.86 -26.69
N GLN A 110 23.13 -5.97 -27.36
CA GLN A 110 23.36 -5.23 -28.62
C GLN A 110 22.64 -5.86 -29.82
N SER A 111 22.05 -7.05 -29.70
CA SER A 111 21.41 -7.82 -30.77
C SER A 111 19.98 -8.27 -30.54
N GLY A 112 19.24 -7.62 -29.62
CA GLY A 112 17.84 -7.96 -29.31
C GLY A 112 17.66 -8.77 -28.05
N ALA A 113 16.58 -8.50 -27.30
CA ALA A 113 16.29 -9.21 -26.06
C ALA A 113 16.00 -10.70 -26.33
N ASP A 114 16.73 -11.55 -25.64
CA ASP A 114 16.64 -13.00 -25.75
C ASP A 114 15.32 -13.50 -25.04
N ILE A 115 14.82 -14.66 -25.44
CA ILE A 115 13.64 -15.32 -24.83
C ILE A 115 13.80 -15.45 -23.32
N GLY A 116 15.02 -15.70 -22.81
CA GLY A 116 15.32 -15.77 -21.40
C GLY A 116 15.09 -14.44 -20.65
N PHE A 117 15.35 -13.31 -21.29
CA PHE A 117 15.07 -11.99 -20.73
C PHE A 117 13.55 -11.76 -20.58
N TYR A 118 12.77 -12.06 -21.62
CA TYR A 118 11.31 -11.94 -21.55
C TYR A 118 10.69 -12.87 -20.51
N ALA A 119 11.24 -14.08 -20.33
CA ALA A 119 10.79 -14.99 -19.29
C ALA A 119 11.05 -14.41 -17.87
N LEU A 120 12.20 -13.78 -17.64
CA LEU A 120 12.50 -13.11 -16.36
C LEU A 120 11.57 -11.93 -16.11
N VAL A 121 11.26 -11.14 -17.13
CA VAL A 121 10.27 -10.04 -17.03
C VAL A 121 8.89 -10.60 -16.70
N GLY A 122 8.46 -11.67 -17.34
CA GLY A 122 7.20 -12.36 -17.02
C GLY A 122 7.14 -12.84 -15.56
N LEU A 123 8.21 -13.44 -15.06
CA LEU A 123 8.33 -13.84 -13.65
C LEU A 123 8.28 -12.63 -12.72
N ALA A 124 8.96 -11.52 -13.05
CA ALA A 124 8.91 -10.31 -12.24
C ALA A 124 7.49 -9.73 -12.15
N ILE A 125 6.75 -9.70 -13.25
CA ILE A 125 5.35 -9.28 -13.29
C ILE A 125 4.50 -10.22 -12.41
N LEU A 126 4.69 -11.54 -12.53
CA LEU A 126 3.95 -12.52 -11.73
C LEU A 126 4.18 -12.34 -10.22
N GLY A 127 5.42 -12.05 -9.80
CA GLY A 127 5.74 -11.77 -8.40
C GLY A 127 5.24 -10.41 -7.91
N ALA A 128 5.07 -9.43 -8.80
CA ALA A 128 4.53 -8.12 -8.44
C ALA A 128 3.02 -8.14 -8.15
N LEU A 129 2.27 -9.09 -8.72
CA LEU A 129 0.83 -9.22 -8.48
C LEU A 129 0.49 -9.40 -6.99
N PRO A 130 1.00 -10.41 -6.27
CA PRO A 130 0.72 -10.55 -4.84
C PRO A 130 1.29 -9.39 -4.02
N LEU A 131 2.40 -8.79 -4.43
CA LEU A 131 2.99 -7.64 -3.75
C LEU A 131 2.03 -6.45 -3.71
N SER A 132 1.20 -6.27 -4.74
CA SER A 132 0.28 -5.14 -4.86
C SER A 132 -0.80 -5.11 -3.77
N PHE A 133 -1.15 -6.24 -3.16
CA PHE A 133 -2.22 -6.31 -2.16
C PHE A 133 -1.87 -7.11 -0.89
N VAL A 134 -0.69 -7.70 -0.78
CA VAL A 134 -0.27 -8.44 0.41
C VAL A 134 -0.26 -7.56 1.66
N TYR A 135 0.28 -6.34 1.58
CA TYR A 135 0.33 -5.42 2.71
C TYR A 135 -1.05 -4.88 3.12
N PRO A 136 -1.94 -4.48 2.20
CA PRO A 136 -3.35 -4.27 2.49
C PRO A 136 -4.03 -5.46 3.17
N ALA A 137 -3.77 -6.69 2.71
CA ALA A 137 -4.36 -7.90 3.29
C ALA A 137 -3.90 -8.13 4.74
N ILE A 138 -2.60 -7.98 5.03
CA ILE A 138 -2.07 -8.14 6.39
C ILE A 138 -2.69 -7.12 7.36
N SER A 139 -2.90 -5.89 6.90
CA SER A 139 -3.49 -4.84 7.74
C SER A 139 -4.97 -5.08 8.08
N ARG A 140 -5.64 -5.96 7.35
CA ARG A 140 -7.09 -6.25 7.53
C ARG A 140 -7.35 -7.62 8.16
N PHE A 141 -6.51 -8.61 7.86
CA PHE A 141 -6.66 -9.99 8.30
C PHE A 141 -5.45 -10.45 9.09
N TYR A 142 -5.69 -11.02 10.26
CA TYR A 142 -4.62 -11.53 11.12
C TYR A 142 -4.16 -12.94 10.69
N HIS A 143 -4.03 -13.15 9.36
CA HIS A 143 -3.57 -14.43 8.82
C HIS A 143 -2.04 -14.53 8.87
N LYS A 144 -1.52 -15.65 9.36
CA LYS A 144 -0.08 -15.93 9.44
C LYS A 144 0.31 -17.10 8.54
N GLY A 145 1.52 -17.04 7.99
CA GLY A 145 2.13 -18.15 7.26
C GLY A 145 1.28 -18.68 6.10
N GLY A 146 1.05 -19.99 6.07
CA GLY A 146 0.34 -20.66 4.98
C GLY A 146 -1.12 -20.25 4.80
N ALA A 147 -1.80 -19.76 5.85
CA ALA A 147 -3.15 -19.25 5.74
C ALA A 147 -3.18 -17.96 4.91
N LEU A 148 -2.19 -17.08 5.09
CA LEU A 148 -2.03 -15.87 4.28
C LEU A 148 -1.82 -16.22 2.81
N VAL A 149 -0.93 -17.15 2.50
CA VAL A 149 -0.65 -17.57 1.12
C VAL A 149 -1.91 -18.14 0.45
N ARG A 150 -2.66 -19.00 1.14
CA ARG A 150 -3.94 -19.53 0.63
C ARG A 150 -4.95 -18.41 0.36
N PHE A 151 -5.07 -17.46 1.28
CA PHE A 151 -5.95 -16.30 1.10
C PHE A 151 -5.54 -15.47 -0.13
N LEU A 152 -4.25 -15.16 -0.29
CA LEU A 152 -3.74 -14.42 -1.44
C LEU A 152 -4.03 -15.14 -2.77
N MET A 153 -3.76 -16.45 -2.84
CA MET A 153 -4.06 -17.26 -4.03
C MET A 153 -5.55 -17.31 -4.36
N MET A 154 -6.41 -17.41 -3.34
CA MET A 154 -7.86 -17.38 -3.53
C MET A 154 -8.33 -16.02 -4.07
N VAL A 155 -7.81 -14.91 -3.56
CA VAL A 155 -8.15 -13.56 -4.03
C VAL A 155 -7.67 -13.34 -5.46
N ILE A 156 -6.45 -13.76 -5.80
CA ILE A 156 -5.93 -13.69 -7.17
C ILE A 156 -6.84 -14.48 -8.13
N GLY A 157 -7.18 -15.72 -7.77
CA GLY A 157 -8.00 -16.57 -8.65
C GLY A 157 -9.42 -16.06 -8.88
N LYS A 158 -10.06 -15.46 -7.86
CA LYS A 158 -11.46 -14.99 -7.94
C LYS A 158 -11.59 -13.53 -8.39
N HIS A 159 -10.59 -12.68 -8.16
CA HIS A 159 -10.65 -11.24 -8.37
C HIS A 159 -9.43 -10.70 -9.15
N LEU A 160 -8.93 -11.47 -10.12
CA LEU A 160 -7.72 -11.13 -10.89
C LEU A 160 -7.77 -9.71 -11.49
N HIS A 161 -8.93 -9.28 -11.99
CA HIS A 161 -9.11 -7.93 -12.56
C HIS A 161 -8.85 -6.81 -11.54
N ILE A 162 -9.24 -7.01 -10.26
CA ILE A 162 -8.99 -6.03 -9.18
C ILE A 162 -7.50 -6.03 -8.81
N VAL A 163 -6.90 -7.21 -8.72
CA VAL A 163 -5.46 -7.36 -8.43
C VAL A 163 -4.62 -6.70 -9.52
N LEU A 164 -4.97 -6.91 -10.80
CA LEU A 164 -4.33 -6.25 -11.93
C LEU A 164 -4.50 -4.72 -11.87
N GLY A 165 -5.70 -4.24 -11.54
CA GLY A 165 -5.95 -2.80 -11.33
C GLY A 165 -5.06 -2.22 -10.23
N CYS A 166 -4.91 -2.91 -9.11
CA CYS A 166 -4.01 -2.49 -8.02
C CYS A 166 -2.54 -2.51 -8.44
N ALA A 167 -2.11 -3.52 -9.22
CA ALA A 167 -0.73 -3.61 -9.72
C ALA A 167 -0.43 -2.48 -10.71
N LEU A 168 -1.35 -2.17 -11.65
CA LEU A 168 -1.22 -1.05 -12.58
C LEU A 168 -1.17 0.29 -11.85
N LEU A 169 -2.00 0.46 -10.82
CA LEU A 169 -2.01 1.68 -10.01
C LEU A 169 -0.68 1.88 -9.27
N LEU A 170 -0.09 0.81 -8.71
CA LEU A 170 1.23 0.85 -8.10
C LEU A 170 2.32 1.18 -9.13
N ALA A 171 2.30 0.53 -10.29
CA ALA A 171 3.25 0.79 -11.37
C ALA A 171 3.18 2.25 -11.82
N ALA A 172 1.98 2.80 -12.02
CA ALA A 172 1.79 4.21 -12.35
C ALA A 172 2.33 5.14 -11.26
N GLY A 173 2.09 4.82 -9.98
CA GLY A 173 2.63 5.57 -8.85
C GLY A 173 4.16 5.57 -8.82
N ILE A 174 4.78 4.41 -9.04
CA ILE A 174 6.24 4.27 -9.12
C ILE A 174 6.80 5.11 -10.28
N LEU A 175 6.21 5.03 -11.47
CA LEU A 175 6.63 5.81 -12.63
C LEU A 175 6.54 7.31 -12.37
N LEU A 176 5.46 7.77 -11.71
CA LEU A 176 5.31 9.18 -11.31
C LEU A 176 6.42 9.64 -10.36
N VAL A 177 6.76 8.83 -9.37
CA VAL A 177 7.85 9.15 -8.42
C VAL A 177 9.20 9.14 -9.10
N LEU A 178 9.45 8.22 -10.02
CA LEU A 178 10.70 8.18 -10.80
C LEU A 178 10.85 9.38 -11.73
N SER A 179 9.73 9.86 -12.30
CA SER A 179 9.72 11.05 -13.16
C SER A 179 9.89 12.35 -12.37
N ASN A 180 9.32 12.41 -11.18
CA ASN A 180 9.37 13.58 -10.30
C ASN A 180 9.45 13.16 -8.81
N PRO A 181 10.63 13.25 -8.17
CA PRO A 181 10.79 12.85 -6.77
C PRO A 181 9.87 13.60 -5.79
N ALA A 182 9.46 14.84 -6.11
CA ALA A 182 8.51 15.60 -5.29
C ALA A 182 7.13 14.89 -5.20
N ALA A 183 6.79 14.06 -6.16
CA ALA A 183 5.57 13.25 -6.15
C ALA A 183 5.52 12.27 -4.95
N LEU A 184 6.67 11.93 -4.36
CA LEU A 184 6.75 11.08 -3.17
C LEU A 184 5.98 11.65 -1.98
N LEU A 185 5.77 12.97 -1.92
CA LEU A 185 5.06 13.63 -0.84
C LEU A 185 3.55 13.35 -0.83
N PHE A 186 2.96 12.93 -1.95
CA PHE A 186 1.50 12.70 -2.03
C PHE A 186 1.11 11.40 -2.73
N VAL A 187 1.92 10.89 -3.66
CA VAL A 187 1.59 9.68 -4.45
C VAL A 187 1.32 8.45 -3.57
N PRO A 188 2.14 8.12 -2.54
CA PRO A 188 1.88 6.94 -1.72
C PRO A 188 0.51 6.97 -1.05
N GLY A 189 0.12 8.10 -0.49
CA GLY A 189 -1.19 8.27 0.15
C GLY A 189 -2.35 8.16 -0.85
N VAL A 190 -2.23 8.81 -2.01
CA VAL A 190 -3.27 8.78 -3.06
C VAL A 190 -3.42 7.38 -3.64
N VAL A 191 -2.31 6.71 -3.99
CA VAL A 191 -2.31 5.33 -4.49
C VAL A 191 -2.97 4.40 -3.48
N CYS A 192 -2.60 4.51 -2.21
CA CYS A 192 -3.17 3.72 -1.14
C CYS A 192 -4.67 3.99 -0.93
N TYR A 193 -5.10 5.26 -1.05
CA TYR A 193 -6.51 5.63 -0.97
C TYR A 193 -7.33 5.00 -2.11
N VAL A 194 -6.85 5.09 -3.35
CA VAL A 194 -7.52 4.48 -4.51
C VAL A 194 -7.53 2.96 -4.40
N GLN A 195 -6.41 2.34 -3.98
CA GLN A 195 -6.37 0.89 -3.71
C GLN A 195 -7.40 0.49 -2.65
N SER A 196 -7.62 1.31 -1.62
CA SER A 196 -8.62 1.01 -0.59
C SER A 196 -10.05 1.02 -1.14
N LEU A 197 -10.33 1.81 -2.18
CA LEU A 197 -11.64 1.78 -2.85
C LEU A 197 -11.86 0.47 -3.62
N LEU A 198 -10.81 -0.07 -4.23
CA LEU A 198 -10.86 -1.31 -5.01
C LEU A 198 -10.87 -2.56 -4.13
N LEU A 199 -10.07 -2.59 -3.04
CA LEU A 199 -9.87 -3.77 -2.21
C LEU A 199 -10.89 -3.94 -1.08
N GLU A 200 -11.39 -2.85 -0.49
CA GLU A 200 -12.36 -2.93 0.61
C GLU A 200 -13.66 -3.68 0.26
N PRO A 201 -14.27 -3.52 -0.93
CA PRO A 201 -15.43 -4.33 -1.32
C PRO A 201 -15.12 -5.83 -1.36
N VAL A 202 -13.89 -6.20 -1.79
CA VAL A 202 -13.43 -7.60 -1.81
C VAL A 202 -13.23 -8.09 -0.38
N PHE A 203 -12.48 -7.36 0.45
CA PHE A 203 -12.18 -7.77 1.81
C PHE A 203 -13.43 -7.90 2.69
N ARG A 204 -14.45 -7.08 2.48
CA ARG A 204 -15.73 -7.19 3.20
C ARG A 204 -16.45 -8.51 2.93
N LYS A 205 -16.35 -9.07 1.72
CA LYS A 205 -16.94 -10.39 1.40
C LYS A 205 -16.31 -11.52 2.19
N TYR A 206 -15.00 -11.42 2.47
CA TYR A 206 -14.26 -12.45 3.20
C TYR A 206 -14.26 -12.23 4.72
N SER A 207 -14.38 -10.97 5.19
CA SER A 207 -14.51 -10.66 6.62
C SER A 207 -15.88 -10.99 7.20
N ALA A 208 -16.92 -11.22 6.39
CA ALA A 208 -18.25 -11.63 6.84
C ALA A 208 -18.42 -13.16 6.86
N ALA A 209 -17.39 -13.92 6.44
CA ALA A 209 -17.42 -15.38 6.37
C ALA A 209 -16.63 -16.06 7.51
N ASP A 210 -15.93 -15.26 8.35
CA ASP A 210 -15.29 -15.66 9.61
C ASP A 210 -16.17 -15.22 10.81
#